data_2b595913eeb45e3fa6937cf8cfc2fefd
#
_entry.id   2b595913eeb45e3fa6937cf8cfc2fefd
#
_cell.length_a   1.000
_cell.length_b   1.000
_cell.length_c   1.000
_cell.angle_alpha   90.00
_cell.angle_beta   90.00
_cell.angle_gamma   90.00
#
_symmetry.space_group_name_H-M   'P 1'
#
loop_
_entity.id
_entity.type
_entity.pdbx_description
1 polymer ?
#
loop_
_entity_poly.entity_id
_entity_poly.type
_entity_poly.pdbx_seq_one_letter_code
_entity_poly.pdbx_strand_id
1 'polypeptide(L)'
;ENVVSILEKTNYTNGSVQNGNVCYGYTYDAKTGTILSWEEIVNDVDGFKRAATDVICGNLQLEYGAQLKPDYQTTVAGMWEKLGTSKWYLDASGITFIFQKDEITDETAFATVSFNQLAEFIKPEYQLNNNAYVAKLPTNGMFVYDGMDQASHSLTLNRSVISEYMDNRYEIRLNGNVQEVGEYIYLEDAYLIREESGKIFLIITMNMAADDYVTTVYDISNGELVQTDKQSNMYFDSTPINAQQIKMAVNVDVLGSYATQMDYYLDEAGKLVPQSKAFQVVNSYENAFYMTTTKELPVVIGGEETTLPVGTRLCIVATDNQGIAYFRIEGTKQEGEIHYTTSEEEWGCSIQGISDMEYFDMVPYAG
;
A
#
# COMPACT_ATOMS: atom_id res chain seq x y z
N GLU A 1 2.58 -15.03 17.29
CA GLU A 1 3.55 -14.90 16.17
C GLU A 1 4.91 -15.42 16.63
N ASN A 2 5.57 -16.24 15.80
CA ASN A 2 6.86 -16.82 16.15
C ASN A 2 8.04 -16.06 15.52
N VAL A 3 7.76 -15.20 14.56
CA VAL A 3 8.78 -14.40 13.83
C VAL A 3 8.40 -12.95 13.72
N VAL A 4 9.41 -12.08 13.59
CA VAL A 4 9.31 -10.69 13.17
C VAL A 4 10.20 -10.52 11.94
N SER A 5 9.63 -10.06 10.82
CA SER A 5 10.39 -9.81 9.61
C SER A 5 10.48 -8.31 9.30
N ILE A 6 11.62 -7.89 8.82
CA ILE A 6 11.93 -6.50 8.46
C ILE A 6 12.42 -6.49 7.02
N LEU A 7 11.78 -5.67 6.18
CA LEU A 7 12.27 -5.33 4.84
C LEU A 7 12.86 -3.91 4.88
N GLU A 8 14.17 -3.82 4.75
CA GLU A 8 14.90 -2.55 4.65
C GLU A 8 15.07 -2.19 3.17
N LYS A 9 14.64 -0.97 2.80
CA LYS A 9 14.87 -0.41 1.46
C LYS A 9 15.72 0.85 1.59
N THR A 10 16.91 0.84 1.01
CA THR A 10 17.83 1.97 1.06
C THR A 10 18.04 2.55 -0.33
N ASN A 11 17.72 3.83 -0.48
CA ASN A 11 17.93 4.58 -1.71
C ASN A 11 19.25 5.36 -1.62
N TYR A 12 20.14 5.14 -2.57
CA TYR A 12 21.39 5.89 -2.67
C TYR A 12 21.25 6.99 -3.71
N THR A 13 21.57 8.23 -3.29
CA THR A 13 21.62 9.37 -4.20
C THR A 13 23.02 9.94 -4.23
N ASN A 14 23.50 10.34 -5.41
CA ASN A 14 24.71 11.12 -5.58
C ASN A 14 24.33 12.47 -6.19
N GLY A 15 24.15 13.48 -5.34
CA GLY A 15 23.58 14.74 -5.76
C GLY A 15 22.10 14.58 -6.16
N SER A 16 21.75 15.02 -7.36
CA SER A 16 20.38 14.92 -7.90
C SER A 16 20.11 13.63 -8.68
N VAL A 17 21.07 12.71 -8.74
CA VAL A 17 20.92 11.44 -9.46
C VAL A 17 20.69 10.31 -8.46
N GLN A 18 19.56 9.61 -8.60
CA GLN A 18 19.30 8.38 -7.85
C GLN A 18 20.17 7.26 -8.41
N ASN A 19 21.14 6.77 -7.62
CA ASN A 19 22.13 5.79 -8.09
C ASN A 19 21.73 4.33 -7.89
N GLY A 20 20.62 4.04 -7.24
CA GLY A 20 20.10 2.69 -7.05
C GLY A 20 19.42 2.48 -5.71
N ASN A 21 18.66 1.40 -5.67
CA ASN A 21 17.99 0.91 -4.47
C ASN A 21 18.64 -0.41 -4.07
N VAL A 22 18.89 -0.58 -2.77
CA VAL A 22 19.31 -1.87 -2.21
C VAL A 22 18.25 -2.31 -1.20
N CYS A 23 17.84 -3.57 -1.28
CA CYS A 23 16.86 -4.14 -0.38
C CYS A 23 17.49 -5.26 0.46
N TYR A 24 17.20 -5.26 1.75
CA TYR A 24 17.59 -6.32 2.67
C TYR A 24 16.34 -6.83 3.41
N GLY A 25 16.22 -8.14 3.54
CA GLY A 25 15.19 -8.79 4.32
C GLY A 25 15.80 -9.51 5.50
N TYR A 26 15.19 -9.39 6.66
CA TYR A 26 15.63 -10.05 7.89
C TYR A 26 14.44 -10.72 8.55
N THR A 27 14.64 -11.95 9.04
CA THR A 27 13.63 -12.65 9.84
C THR A 27 14.23 -12.97 11.19
N TYR A 28 13.55 -12.60 12.25
CA TYR A 28 13.96 -12.79 13.64
C TYR A 28 13.02 -13.75 14.35
N ASP A 29 13.56 -14.62 15.18
CA ASP A 29 12.76 -15.34 16.15
C ASP A 29 12.17 -14.33 17.15
N ALA A 30 10.85 -14.29 17.26
CA ALA A 30 10.15 -13.29 18.09
C ALA A 30 10.39 -13.48 19.60
N LYS A 31 10.81 -14.68 20.05
CA LYS A 31 11.05 -14.98 21.46
C LYS A 31 12.46 -14.62 21.90
N THR A 32 13.43 -14.85 21.02
CA THR A 32 14.87 -14.68 21.35
C THR A 32 15.45 -13.40 20.78
N GLY A 33 14.83 -12.82 19.77
CA GLY A 33 15.35 -11.68 19.01
C GLY A 33 16.56 -12.05 18.14
N THR A 34 16.85 -13.33 17.96
CA THR A 34 17.96 -13.77 17.09
C THR A 34 17.53 -13.79 15.64
N ILE A 35 18.43 -13.39 14.73
CA ILE A 35 18.21 -13.50 13.30
C ILE A 35 18.22 -14.97 12.90
N LEU A 36 17.22 -15.36 12.09
CA LEU A 36 17.10 -16.71 11.57
C LEU A 36 17.80 -16.84 10.22
N SER A 37 18.41 -17.99 9.97
CA SER A 37 18.74 -18.43 8.63
C SER A 37 17.56 -19.16 8.01
N TRP A 38 17.46 -19.16 6.67
CA TRP A 38 16.36 -19.84 5.99
C TRP A 38 16.41 -21.37 6.22
N GLU A 39 17.60 -21.96 6.46
CA GLU A 39 17.77 -23.37 6.80
C GLU A 39 17.12 -23.72 8.13
N GLU A 40 17.02 -22.76 9.06
CA GLU A 40 16.41 -22.99 10.38
C GLU A 40 14.88 -23.09 10.30
N ILE A 41 14.26 -22.57 9.23
CA ILE A 41 12.80 -22.61 9.06
C ILE A 41 12.31 -23.82 8.25
N VAL A 42 13.21 -24.61 7.63
CA VAL A 42 12.84 -25.76 6.80
C VAL A 42 13.18 -27.10 7.47
N ASN A 43 12.44 -28.15 7.09
CA ASN A 43 12.64 -29.51 7.59
C ASN A 43 13.70 -30.29 6.81
N ASP A 44 13.73 -30.11 5.48
CA ASP A 44 14.65 -30.74 4.53
C ASP A 44 15.27 -29.67 3.63
N VAL A 45 16.51 -29.30 3.94
CA VAL A 45 17.26 -28.24 3.26
C VAL A 45 17.47 -28.56 1.79
N ASP A 46 17.88 -29.78 1.45
CA ASP A 46 18.19 -30.15 0.08
C ASP A 46 16.92 -30.35 -0.78
N GLY A 47 15.87 -30.91 -0.18
CA GLY A 47 14.56 -31.04 -0.79
C GLY A 47 13.96 -29.67 -1.09
N PHE A 48 13.99 -28.78 -0.08
CA PHE A 48 13.52 -27.39 -0.23
C PHE A 48 14.26 -26.64 -1.33
N LYS A 49 15.60 -26.67 -1.38
CA LYS A 49 16.40 -26.00 -2.42
C LYS A 49 15.95 -26.40 -3.84
N ARG A 50 15.78 -27.69 -4.07
CA ARG A 50 15.37 -28.20 -5.39
C ARG A 50 13.98 -27.72 -5.76
N ALA A 51 13.00 -27.94 -4.87
CA ALA A 51 11.62 -27.58 -5.14
C ALA A 51 11.43 -26.05 -5.24
N ALA A 52 12.06 -25.28 -4.33
CA ALA A 52 11.98 -23.83 -4.32
C ALA A 52 12.64 -23.18 -5.55
N THR A 53 13.74 -23.73 -6.07
CA THR A 53 14.38 -23.23 -7.30
C THR A 53 13.40 -23.24 -8.47
N ASP A 54 12.67 -24.33 -8.68
CA ASP A 54 11.69 -24.44 -9.76
C ASP A 54 10.51 -23.47 -9.56
N VAL A 55 9.99 -23.36 -8.33
CA VAL A 55 8.91 -22.44 -7.98
C VAL A 55 9.34 -20.99 -8.17
N ILE A 56 10.52 -20.61 -7.70
CA ILE A 56 11.09 -19.26 -7.86
C ILE A 56 11.23 -18.91 -9.33
N CYS A 57 11.80 -19.79 -10.14
CA CYS A 57 11.94 -19.55 -11.58
C CYS A 57 10.59 -19.39 -12.27
N GLY A 58 9.59 -20.19 -11.90
CA GLY A 58 8.21 -20.07 -12.41
C GLY A 58 7.56 -18.75 -12.03
N ASN A 59 7.64 -18.36 -10.75
CA ASN A 59 7.06 -17.11 -10.24
C ASN A 59 7.75 -15.89 -10.88
N LEU A 60 9.07 -15.88 -10.99
CA LEU A 60 9.82 -14.82 -11.67
C LEU A 60 9.43 -14.70 -13.14
N GLN A 61 9.27 -15.81 -13.85
CA GLN A 61 8.84 -15.78 -15.25
C GLN A 61 7.43 -15.20 -15.41
N LEU A 62 6.52 -15.51 -14.48
CA LEU A 62 5.16 -14.95 -14.47
C LEU A 62 5.15 -13.46 -14.15
N GLU A 63 5.96 -13.03 -13.18
CA GLU A 63 5.98 -11.65 -12.68
C GLU A 63 6.73 -10.70 -13.62
N TYR A 64 7.95 -11.08 -14.04
CA TYR A 64 8.87 -10.18 -14.76
C TYR A 64 8.97 -10.48 -16.26
N GLY A 65 8.65 -11.71 -16.70
CA GLY A 65 8.58 -12.07 -18.11
C GLY A 65 9.79 -11.64 -18.93
N ALA A 66 9.58 -10.74 -19.89
CA ALA A 66 10.62 -10.24 -20.79
C ALA A 66 11.67 -9.32 -20.12
N GLN A 67 11.45 -8.88 -18.88
CA GLN A 67 12.42 -8.08 -18.12
C GLN A 67 13.53 -8.93 -17.51
N LEU A 68 13.36 -10.26 -17.47
CA LEU A 68 14.36 -11.18 -16.93
C LEU A 68 15.59 -11.26 -17.86
N LYS A 69 16.77 -11.25 -17.24
CA LYS A 69 18.02 -11.52 -17.95
C LYS A 69 18.03 -12.97 -18.46
N PRO A 70 18.69 -13.26 -19.61
CA PRO A 70 18.67 -14.58 -20.21
C PRO A 70 19.20 -15.71 -19.32
N ASP A 71 20.06 -15.39 -18.35
CA ASP A 71 20.73 -16.31 -17.44
C ASP A 71 20.11 -16.35 -16.03
N TYR A 72 18.93 -15.75 -15.83
CA TYR A 72 18.29 -15.64 -14.51
C TYR A 72 18.13 -17.00 -13.81
N GLN A 73 17.83 -18.08 -14.54
CA GLN A 73 17.68 -19.41 -13.94
C GLN A 73 19.00 -19.91 -13.33
N THR A 74 20.14 -19.61 -13.98
CA THR A 74 21.47 -19.93 -13.44
C THR A 74 21.75 -19.12 -12.18
N THR A 75 21.35 -17.85 -12.15
CA THR A 75 21.48 -16.98 -10.97
C THR A 75 20.63 -17.49 -9.81
N VAL A 76 19.37 -17.89 -10.07
CA VAL A 76 18.49 -18.49 -9.06
C VAL A 76 19.08 -19.80 -8.52
N ALA A 77 19.55 -20.70 -9.40
CA ALA A 77 20.17 -21.95 -8.97
C ALA A 77 21.42 -21.74 -8.08
N GLY A 78 22.18 -20.69 -8.37
CA GLY A 78 23.40 -20.34 -7.61
C GLY A 78 23.18 -19.45 -6.39
N MET A 79 21.95 -18.96 -6.13
CA MET A 79 21.69 -18.01 -5.04
C MET A 79 21.90 -18.62 -3.66
N TRP A 80 21.65 -19.93 -3.51
CA TRP A 80 21.67 -20.61 -2.22
C TRP A 80 23.01 -20.50 -1.49
N GLU A 81 24.11 -20.43 -2.21
CA GLU A 81 25.45 -20.25 -1.63
C GLU A 81 25.70 -18.81 -1.12
N LYS A 82 24.90 -17.84 -1.57
CA LYS A 82 25.07 -16.41 -1.30
C LYS A 82 23.91 -15.77 -0.58
N LEU A 83 22.87 -16.57 -0.25
CA LEU A 83 21.61 -16.05 0.29
C LEU A 83 21.81 -15.38 1.65
N GLY A 84 22.59 -16.00 2.55
CA GLY A 84 22.83 -15.48 3.90
C GLY A 84 21.53 -15.23 4.67
N THR A 85 21.58 -14.25 5.57
CA THR A 85 20.45 -13.88 6.43
C THR A 85 19.74 -12.59 6.00
N SER A 86 20.16 -11.96 4.89
CA SER A 86 19.70 -10.62 4.49
C SER A 86 19.11 -10.54 3.08
N LYS A 87 19.03 -11.66 2.36
CA LYS A 87 18.43 -11.70 1.01
C LYS A 87 17.10 -12.44 0.98
N TRP A 88 16.46 -12.58 2.10
CA TRP A 88 15.15 -13.22 2.22
C TRP A 88 14.42 -12.73 3.49
N TYR A 89 13.13 -12.89 3.50
CA TYR A 89 12.30 -12.69 4.68
C TYR A 89 11.05 -13.58 4.62
N LEU A 90 10.45 -13.81 5.78
CA LEU A 90 9.23 -14.59 5.95
C LEU A 90 8.09 -13.64 6.35
N ASP A 91 7.00 -13.68 5.62
CA ASP A 91 5.78 -12.95 5.97
C ASP A 91 4.53 -13.85 5.82
N ALA A 92 3.35 -13.26 5.89
CA ALA A 92 2.10 -14.01 5.73
C ALA A 92 1.93 -14.60 4.32
N SER A 93 2.60 -14.07 3.31
CA SER A 93 2.55 -14.59 1.93
C SER A 93 3.41 -15.84 1.75
N GLY A 94 4.47 -16.00 2.55
CA GLY A 94 5.43 -17.09 2.44
C GLY A 94 6.87 -16.64 2.66
N ILE A 95 7.81 -17.28 1.96
CA ILE A 95 9.23 -16.92 1.96
C ILE A 95 9.51 -16.10 0.72
N THR A 96 9.93 -14.84 0.92
CA THR A 96 10.30 -13.94 -0.18
C THR A 96 11.81 -13.83 -0.30
N PHE A 97 12.34 -14.11 -1.49
CA PHE A 97 13.74 -13.99 -1.85
C PHE A 97 13.97 -12.68 -2.60
N ILE A 98 15.09 -12.01 -2.30
CA ILE A 98 15.43 -10.69 -2.84
C ILE A 98 16.60 -10.82 -3.80
N PHE A 99 16.39 -10.38 -5.03
CA PHE A 99 17.42 -10.24 -6.05
C PHE A 99 17.69 -8.74 -6.22
N GLN A 100 18.93 -8.33 -5.98
CA GLN A 100 19.33 -6.94 -6.11
C GLN A 100 19.29 -6.49 -7.57
N LYS A 101 19.26 -5.17 -7.76
CA LYS A 101 19.42 -4.56 -9.09
C LYS A 101 20.56 -5.22 -9.85
N ASP A 102 20.35 -5.49 -11.13
CA ASP A 102 21.29 -6.13 -12.05
C ASP A 102 21.61 -7.63 -11.78
N GLU A 103 21.00 -8.27 -10.77
CA GLU A 103 21.18 -9.71 -10.58
C GLU A 103 20.38 -10.53 -11.62
N ILE A 104 19.07 -10.28 -11.75
CA ILE A 104 18.17 -11.01 -12.68
C ILE A 104 17.29 -10.09 -13.54
N THR A 105 17.14 -8.83 -13.15
CA THR A 105 16.46 -7.75 -13.88
C THR A 105 17.30 -6.47 -13.75
N ASP A 106 16.93 -5.41 -14.45
CA ASP A 106 17.59 -4.10 -14.33
C ASP A 106 17.21 -3.35 -13.04
N GLU A 107 16.18 -3.83 -12.32
CA GLU A 107 15.78 -3.32 -11.02
C GLU A 107 15.83 -4.42 -9.96
N THR A 108 15.56 -4.08 -8.68
CA THR A 108 15.43 -5.08 -7.63
C THR A 108 14.20 -5.93 -7.86
N ALA A 109 14.35 -7.25 -7.82
CA ALA A 109 13.26 -8.20 -8.01
C ALA A 109 13.02 -9.04 -6.75
N PHE A 110 11.77 -9.47 -6.58
CA PHE A 110 11.32 -10.28 -5.47
C PHE A 110 10.67 -11.57 -5.99
N ALA A 111 10.95 -12.69 -5.35
CA ALA A 111 10.30 -13.95 -5.64
C ALA A 111 9.71 -14.54 -4.37
N THR A 112 8.39 -14.53 -4.25
CA THR A 112 7.68 -15.12 -3.11
C THR A 112 7.31 -16.56 -3.41
N VAL A 113 7.70 -17.46 -2.53
CA VAL A 113 7.27 -18.85 -2.50
C VAL A 113 6.23 -18.98 -1.41
N SER A 114 4.98 -19.20 -1.79
CA SER A 114 3.88 -19.26 -0.83
C SER A 114 4.00 -20.51 0.07
N PHE A 115 3.45 -20.39 1.28
CA PHE A 115 3.44 -21.52 2.23
C PHE A 115 2.84 -22.80 1.60
N ASN A 116 1.81 -22.65 0.77
CA ASN A 116 1.14 -23.81 0.17
C ASN A 116 1.94 -24.49 -0.95
N GLN A 117 2.82 -23.73 -1.64
CA GLN A 117 3.67 -24.30 -2.69
C GLN A 117 4.73 -25.25 -2.13
N LEU A 118 5.20 -25.00 -0.89
CA LEU A 118 6.27 -25.75 -0.26
C LEU A 118 5.96 -26.10 1.22
N ALA A 119 4.67 -26.25 1.57
CA ALA A 119 4.23 -26.52 2.95
C ALA A 119 4.93 -27.73 3.59
N GLU A 120 5.20 -28.79 2.82
CA GLU A 120 5.86 -30.02 3.29
C GLU A 120 7.30 -29.79 3.78
N PHE A 121 7.96 -28.73 3.27
CA PHE A 121 9.35 -28.42 3.61
C PHE A 121 9.48 -27.41 4.75
N ILE A 122 8.41 -26.68 5.10
CA ILE A 122 8.46 -25.62 6.11
C ILE A 122 8.04 -26.19 7.45
N LYS A 123 8.80 -25.92 8.51
CA LYS A 123 8.46 -26.36 9.86
C LYS A 123 7.12 -25.77 10.30
N PRO A 124 6.26 -26.58 10.98
CA PRO A 124 4.90 -26.16 11.36
C PRO A 124 4.85 -24.85 12.18
N GLU A 125 5.85 -24.60 13.02
CA GLU A 125 5.93 -23.38 13.84
C GLU A 125 6.14 -22.10 13.05
N TYR A 126 6.55 -22.19 11.76
CA TYR A 126 6.76 -21.07 10.85
C TYR A 126 5.69 -20.99 9.75
N GLN A 127 4.81 -21.97 9.66
CA GLN A 127 3.68 -21.91 8.74
C GLN A 127 2.63 -20.93 9.25
N LEU A 128 1.85 -20.42 8.31
CA LEU A 128 0.72 -19.54 8.62
C LEU A 128 -0.31 -20.33 9.45
N ASN A 129 -0.49 -19.93 10.69
CA ASN A 129 -1.63 -20.44 11.47
C ASN A 129 -2.91 -19.80 10.92
N ASN A 130 -4.05 -20.50 11.02
CA ASN A 130 -5.37 -20.02 10.59
C ASN A 130 -5.89 -18.79 11.34
N ASN A 131 -5.01 -18.00 11.94
CA ASN A 131 -5.30 -16.78 12.67
C ASN A 131 -5.38 -15.58 11.72
N ALA A 132 -5.69 -14.39 12.26
CA ALA A 132 -5.68 -13.14 11.52
C ALA A 132 -4.30 -12.86 10.90
N TYR A 133 -4.28 -12.43 9.65
CA TYR A 133 -3.06 -12.03 8.95
C TYR A 133 -3.34 -11.04 7.81
N VAL A 134 -2.30 -10.37 7.37
CA VAL A 134 -2.28 -9.59 6.13
C VAL A 134 -1.21 -10.19 5.21
N ALA A 135 -1.59 -10.45 3.97
CA ALA A 135 -0.67 -10.91 2.93
C ALA A 135 -0.74 -10.00 1.70
N LYS A 136 0.41 -9.52 1.23
CA LYS A 136 0.48 -8.83 -0.06
C LYS A 136 0.36 -9.86 -1.18
N LEU A 137 -0.53 -9.61 -2.15
CA LEU A 137 -0.68 -10.49 -3.30
C LEU A 137 0.34 -10.13 -4.38
N PRO A 138 1.10 -11.10 -4.88
CA PRO A 138 1.93 -10.90 -6.07
C PRO A 138 1.05 -10.83 -7.33
N THR A 139 1.42 -9.96 -8.25
CA THR A 139 0.86 -9.98 -9.60
C THR A 139 1.31 -11.24 -10.32
N ASN A 140 0.41 -11.89 -11.05
CA ASN A 140 0.63 -13.16 -11.77
C ASN A 140 1.06 -14.36 -10.88
N GLY A 141 1.13 -14.17 -9.55
CA GLY A 141 1.37 -15.24 -8.58
C GLY A 141 0.07 -15.89 -8.10
N MET A 142 0.15 -17.15 -7.67
CA MET A 142 -0.98 -17.84 -7.05
C MET A 142 -0.86 -17.78 -5.52
N PHE A 143 -1.95 -17.37 -4.88
CA PHE A 143 -2.11 -17.42 -3.43
C PHE A 143 -3.20 -18.44 -3.09
N VAL A 144 -2.98 -19.30 -2.10
CA VAL A 144 -3.99 -20.25 -1.62
C VAL A 144 -4.32 -19.95 -0.17
N TYR A 145 -5.61 -19.97 0.15
CA TYR A 145 -6.11 -19.73 1.51
C TYR A 145 -7.24 -20.70 1.84
N ASP A 146 -7.44 -20.98 3.13
CA ASP A 146 -8.57 -21.78 3.61
C ASP A 146 -9.72 -20.86 3.95
N GLY A 147 -10.86 -21.06 3.31
CA GLY A 147 -12.08 -20.27 3.49
C GLY A 147 -12.83 -20.61 4.78
N MET A 148 -13.89 -19.86 5.08
CA MET A 148 -14.83 -20.16 6.18
C MET A 148 -15.64 -21.43 5.92
N ASP A 149 -15.81 -21.83 4.66
CA ASP A 149 -16.40 -23.09 4.23
C ASP A 149 -15.49 -24.32 4.43
N GLN A 150 -14.29 -24.11 5.00
CA GLN A 150 -13.25 -25.11 5.24
C GLN A 150 -12.67 -25.72 3.95
N ALA A 151 -12.88 -25.07 2.80
CA ALA A 151 -12.25 -25.45 1.55
C ALA A 151 -11.01 -24.58 1.29
N SER A 152 -10.02 -25.15 0.59
CA SER A 152 -8.87 -24.41 0.10
C SER A 152 -9.24 -23.75 -1.23
N HIS A 153 -9.03 -22.43 -1.30
CA HIS A 153 -9.31 -21.61 -2.48
C HIS A 153 -8.02 -21.08 -3.08
N SER A 154 -7.94 -21.06 -4.41
CA SER A 154 -6.84 -20.47 -5.14
C SER A 154 -7.22 -19.09 -5.69
N LEU A 155 -6.38 -18.10 -5.42
CA LEU A 155 -6.56 -16.72 -5.85
C LEU A 155 -5.36 -16.30 -6.72
N THR A 156 -5.60 -15.71 -7.88
CA THR A 156 -4.58 -15.07 -8.69
C THR A 156 -5.06 -13.71 -9.16
N LEU A 157 -4.15 -12.76 -9.20
CA LEU A 157 -4.32 -11.45 -9.81
C LEU A 157 -3.43 -11.38 -11.05
N ASN A 158 -4.02 -11.63 -12.23
CA ASN A 158 -3.28 -11.69 -13.48
C ASN A 158 -3.22 -10.32 -14.13
N ARG A 159 -2.05 -9.99 -14.65
CA ARG A 159 -1.81 -8.79 -15.48
C ARG A 159 -1.51 -9.21 -16.91
N SER A 160 -2.16 -8.56 -17.87
CA SER A 160 -1.81 -8.62 -19.28
C SER A 160 -1.62 -7.22 -19.85
N VAL A 161 -0.57 -7.01 -20.64
CA VAL A 161 -0.33 -5.74 -21.32
C VAL A 161 -1.20 -5.67 -22.57
N ILE A 162 -2.02 -4.64 -22.71
CA ILE A 162 -2.96 -4.48 -23.82
C ILE A 162 -2.35 -3.60 -24.92
N SER A 163 -1.58 -2.57 -24.57
CA SER A 163 -1.03 -1.62 -25.53
C SER A 163 0.41 -1.24 -25.24
N GLU A 164 1.12 -0.69 -26.27
CA GLU A 164 2.46 -0.11 -26.14
C GLU A 164 2.47 1.15 -25.24
N TYR A 165 1.29 1.72 -24.94
CA TYR A 165 1.12 2.90 -24.09
C TYR A 165 0.91 2.58 -22.60
N MET A 166 1.27 1.36 -22.17
CA MET A 166 1.21 0.89 -20.79
C MET A 166 -0.19 0.61 -20.21
N ASP A 167 -1.22 0.53 -21.05
CA ASP A 167 -2.51 0.05 -20.59
C ASP A 167 -2.42 -1.43 -20.23
N ASN A 168 -2.88 -1.77 -19.04
CA ASN A 168 -2.87 -3.13 -18.54
C ASN A 168 -4.31 -3.56 -18.23
N ARG A 169 -4.58 -4.82 -18.53
CA ARG A 169 -5.79 -5.50 -18.08
C ARG A 169 -5.44 -6.37 -16.89
N TYR A 170 -6.22 -6.24 -15.83
CA TYR A 170 -6.10 -7.07 -14.64
C TYR A 170 -7.32 -7.97 -14.51
N GLU A 171 -7.07 -9.22 -14.15
CA GLU A 171 -8.10 -10.24 -13.92
C GLU A 171 -7.87 -10.89 -12.56
N ILE A 172 -8.91 -10.88 -11.72
CA ILE A 172 -8.95 -11.73 -10.53
C ILE A 172 -9.45 -13.11 -10.96
N ARG A 173 -8.73 -14.15 -10.61
CA ARG A 173 -9.19 -15.54 -10.72
C ARG A 173 -9.33 -16.14 -9.35
N LEU A 174 -10.51 -16.62 -9.04
CA LEU A 174 -10.81 -17.33 -7.81
C LEU A 174 -11.35 -18.71 -8.16
N ASN A 175 -10.66 -19.77 -7.73
CA ASN A 175 -10.97 -21.17 -8.06
C ASN A 175 -11.09 -21.42 -9.58
N GLY A 176 -10.26 -20.75 -10.36
CA GLY A 176 -10.29 -20.82 -11.83
C GLY A 176 -11.37 -19.99 -12.52
N ASN A 177 -12.34 -19.43 -11.79
CA ASN A 177 -13.31 -18.49 -12.34
C ASN A 177 -12.67 -17.11 -12.53
N VAL A 178 -12.87 -16.51 -13.69
CA VAL A 178 -12.34 -15.20 -14.04
C VAL A 178 -13.41 -14.15 -13.80
N GLN A 179 -13.06 -13.11 -13.07
CA GLN A 179 -13.80 -11.86 -13.02
C GLN A 179 -12.89 -10.74 -13.49
N GLU A 180 -13.31 -10.01 -14.52
CA GLU A 180 -12.55 -8.86 -15.00
C GLU A 180 -12.58 -7.76 -13.97
N VAL A 181 -11.40 -7.21 -13.65
CA VAL A 181 -11.25 -6.06 -12.72
C VAL A 181 -11.33 -4.76 -13.48
N GLY A 182 -10.84 -4.73 -14.71
CA GLY A 182 -10.86 -3.59 -15.61
C GLY A 182 -9.50 -3.30 -16.25
N GLU A 183 -9.49 -2.24 -17.05
CA GLU A 183 -8.29 -1.74 -17.72
C GLU A 183 -7.76 -0.55 -16.92
N TYR A 184 -6.53 -0.65 -16.47
CA TYR A 184 -5.88 0.33 -15.63
C TYR A 184 -4.44 0.54 -16.08
N ILE A 185 -3.83 1.66 -15.71
CA ILE A 185 -2.43 1.91 -16.03
C ILE A 185 -1.57 0.93 -15.25
N TYR A 186 -1.76 0.82 -13.92
CA TYR A 186 -1.05 -0.15 -13.11
C TYR A 186 -1.80 -0.50 -11.82
N LEU A 187 -1.43 -1.64 -11.25
CA LEU A 187 -1.79 -2.05 -9.90
C LEU A 187 -0.87 -1.34 -8.93
N GLU A 188 -1.43 -0.59 -8.00
CA GLU A 188 -0.66 0.01 -6.92
C GLU A 188 -0.36 -1.02 -5.85
N ASP A 189 -1.40 -1.59 -5.26
CA ASP A 189 -1.28 -2.60 -4.22
C ASP A 189 -2.48 -3.57 -4.22
N ALA A 190 -2.24 -4.80 -3.76
CA ALA A 190 -3.27 -5.77 -3.46
C ALA A 190 -2.94 -6.52 -2.16
N TYR A 191 -3.87 -6.52 -1.21
CA TYR A 191 -3.72 -7.18 0.07
C TYR A 191 -4.87 -8.13 0.34
N LEU A 192 -4.55 -9.30 0.87
CA LEU A 192 -5.49 -10.22 1.46
C LEU A 192 -5.42 -10.05 2.98
N ILE A 193 -6.56 -9.77 3.59
CA ILE A 193 -6.69 -9.59 5.03
C ILE A 193 -7.62 -10.65 5.58
N ARG A 194 -7.08 -11.51 6.46
CA ARG A 194 -7.87 -12.47 7.24
C ARG A 194 -8.10 -11.93 8.63
N GLU A 195 -9.34 -11.89 9.06
CA GLU A 195 -9.73 -11.51 10.42
C GLU A 195 -9.70 -12.71 11.38
N GLU A 196 -9.68 -12.44 12.68
CA GLU A 196 -9.86 -13.47 13.72
C GLU A 196 -11.21 -14.21 13.62
N SER A 197 -12.22 -13.55 13.10
CA SER A 197 -13.53 -14.14 12.78
C SER A 197 -13.47 -15.23 11.71
N GLY A 198 -12.38 -15.30 10.96
CA GLY A 198 -12.21 -16.15 9.79
C GLY A 198 -12.64 -15.50 8.48
N LYS A 199 -13.26 -14.32 8.50
CA LYS A 199 -13.55 -13.56 7.28
C LYS A 199 -12.26 -13.18 6.55
N ILE A 200 -12.36 -13.16 5.22
CA ILE A 200 -11.20 -12.88 4.36
C ILE A 200 -11.61 -11.86 3.33
N PHE A 201 -10.90 -10.74 3.32
CA PHE A 201 -11.11 -9.66 2.39
C PHE A 201 -9.92 -9.50 1.45
N LEU A 202 -10.21 -9.26 0.18
CA LEU A 202 -9.24 -8.84 -0.82
C LEU A 202 -9.44 -7.35 -1.07
N ILE A 203 -8.40 -6.55 -0.83
CA ILE A 203 -8.42 -5.10 -1.10
C ILE A 203 -7.41 -4.83 -2.21
N ILE A 204 -7.88 -4.19 -3.28
CA ILE A 204 -7.07 -3.88 -4.46
C ILE A 204 -7.14 -2.39 -4.71
N THR A 205 -5.98 -1.74 -4.87
CA THR A 205 -5.86 -0.36 -5.34
C THR A 205 -5.29 -0.34 -6.74
N MET A 206 -6.02 0.26 -7.67
CA MET A 206 -5.65 0.44 -9.07
C MET A 206 -5.47 1.92 -9.38
N ASN A 207 -4.50 2.25 -10.23
CA ASN A 207 -4.32 3.60 -10.78
C ASN A 207 -4.92 3.65 -12.19
N MET A 208 -5.82 4.61 -12.43
CA MET A 208 -6.50 4.78 -13.72
C MET A 208 -5.77 5.75 -14.65
N ALA A 209 -5.27 6.86 -14.14
CA ALA A 209 -4.41 7.85 -14.80
C ALA A 209 -4.17 9.05 -13.85
N ALA A 210 -3.06 9.76 -13.99
CA ALA A 210 -2.84 11.06 -13.33
C ALA A 210 -3.21 11.09 -11.83
N ASP A 211 -2.81 10.05 -11.08
CA ASP A 211 -3.11 9.88 -9.66
C ASP A 211 -4.60 9.62 -9.31
N ASP A 212 -5.40 9.23 -10.30
CA ASP A 212 -6.77 8.74 -10.08
C ASP A 212 -6.73 7.29 -9.58
N TYR A 213 -6.84 7.10 -8.29
CA TYR A 213 -6.84 5.80 -7.65
C TYR A 213 -8.26 5.27 -7.45
N VAL A 214 -8.40 3.95 -7.55
CA VAL A 214 -9.63 3.25 -7.18
C VAL A 214 -9.27 2.09 -6.26
N THR A 215 -9.77 2.13 -5.04
CA THR A 215 -9.64 1.03 -4.08
C THR A 215 -10.94 0.26 -4.00
N THR A 216 -10.89 -1.05 -4.25
CA THR A 216 -12.04 -1.94 -4.22
C THR A 216 -11.82 -3.03 -3.17
N VAL A 217 -12.84 -3.31 -2.39
CA VAL A 217 -12.87 -4.39 -1.39
C VAL A 217 -13.79 -5.51 -1.85
N TYR A 218 -13.30 -6.74 -1.73
CA TYR A 218 -14.08 -7.96 -1.99
C TYR A 218 -14.07 -8.86 -0.76
N ASP A 219 -15.23 -9.38 -0.36
CA ASP A 219 -15.33 -10.54 0.54
C ASP A 219 -15.09 -11.80 -0.28
N ILE A 220 -14.09 -12.59 0.11
CA ILE A 220 -13.74 -13.85 -0.53
C ILE A 220 -13.82 -15.04 0.43
N SER A 221 -14.45 -14.86 1.59
CA SER A 221 -14.46 -15.79 2.72
C SER A 221 -14.94 -17.19 2.36
N ASN A 222 -15.84 -17.33 1.39
CA ASN A 222 -16.44 -18.60 0.99
C ASN A 222 -16.10 -19.01 -0.46
N GLY A 223 -14.98 -18.51 -0.99
CA GLY A 223 -14.51 -18.86 -2.33
C GLY A 223 -15.32 -18.22 -3.48
N GLU A 224 -16.10 -17.18 -3.17
CA GLU A 224 -16.79 -16.32 -4.12
C GLU A 224 -16.22 -14.90 -4.04
N LEU A 225 -16.17 -14.18 -5.15
CA LEU A 225 -15.70 -12.79 -5.20
C LEU A 225 -16.92 -11.86 -5.10
N VAL A 226 -17.14 -11.30 -3.91
CA VAL A 226 -18.28 -10.40 -3.65
C VAL A 226 -17.75 -9.00 -3.35
N GLN A 227 -17.98 -8.04 -4.26
CA GLN A 227 -17.60 -6.65 -4.01
C GLN A 227 -18.44 -6.08 -2.85
N THR A 228 -17.76 -5.58 -1.81
CA THR A 228 -18.38 -5.01 -0.61
C THR A 228 -18.23 -3.51 -0.53
N ASP A 229 -17.13 -2.96 -1.08
CA ASP A 229 -16.88 -1.52 -1.10
C ASP A 229 -16.09 -1.11 -2.35
N LYS A 230 -16.18 0.18 -2.70
CA LYS A 230 -15.39 0.82 -3.75
C LYS A 230 -15.22 2.31 -3.45
N GLN A 231 -13.98 2.76 -3.34
CA GLN A 231 -13.60 4.14 -3.03
C GLN A 231 -12.77 4.74 -4.17
N SER A 232 -13.06 5.98 -4.57
CA SER A 232 -12.29 6.73 -5.55
C SER A 232 -11.26 7.62 -4.87
N ASN A 233 -10.15 7.90 -5.56
CA ASN A 233 -9.04 8.76 -5.12
C ASN A 233 -8.40 8.31 -3.80
N MET A 234 -8.47 7.03 -3.50
CA MET A 234 -7.95 6.43 -2.27
C MET A 234 -6.95 5.33 -2.59
N TYR A 235 -5.82 5.31 -1.88
CA TYR A 235 -4.77 4.29 -2.02
C TYR A 235 -4.12 4.01 -0.65
N PHE A 236 -3.35 2.93 -0.54
CA PHE A 236 -2.65 2.61 0.69
C PHE A 236 -1.48 3.56 0.93
N ASP A 237 -1.44 4.20 2.11
CA ASP A 237 -0.26 4.95 2.57
C ASP A 237 0.86 4.01 3.03
N SER A 238 0.47 2.87 3.59
CA SER A 238 1.39 1.84 4.08
C SER A 238 0.72 0.47 4.07
N THR A 239 1.53 -0.58 4.19
CA THR A 239 1.02 -1.95 4.35
C THR A 239 0.05 -2.02 5.53
N PRO A 240 -1.18 -2.54 5.34
CA PRO A 240 -2.13 -2.76 6.43
C PRO A 240 -1.52 -3.62 7.55
N ILE A 241 -1.82 -3.29 8.80
CA ILE A 241 -1.39 -4.11 9.94
C ILE A 241 -2.38 -5.25 10.19
N ASN A 242 -3.66 -4.96 10.09
CA ASN A 242 -4.78 -5.90 10.20
C ASN A 242 -6.07 -5.21 9.70
N ALA A 243 -7.21 -5.88 9.78
CA ALA A 243 -8.51 -5.33 9.36
C ALA A 243 -8.95 -4.07 10.14
N GLN A 244 -8.40 -3.85 11.33
CA GLN A 244 -8.73 -2.71 12.19
C GLN A 244 -7.74 -1.54 12.06
N GLN A 245 -6.64 -1.73 11.32
CA GLN A 245 -5.56 -0.76 11.19
C GLN A 245 -5.06 -0.73 9.75
N ILE A 246 -5.77 0.02 8.92
CA ILE A 246 -5.50 0.23 7.50
C ILE A 246 -5.27 1.71 7.30
N LYS A 247 -4.05 2.11 6.95
CA LYS A 247 -3.76 3.51 6.68
C LYS A 247 -3.91 3.78 5.19
N MET A 248 -4.83 4.70 4.86
CA MET A 248 -5.12 5.13 3.49
C MET A 248 -4.67 6.56 3.27
N ALA A 249 -4.22 6.84 2.06
CA ALA A 249 -3.95 8.18 1.56
C ALA A 249 -5.03 8.60 0.57
N VAL A 250 -5.30 9.92 0.55
CA VAL A 250 -6.24 10.56 -0.37
C VAL A 250 -5.64 11.90 -0.80
N ASN A 251 -5.60 12.16 -2.09
CA ASN A 251 -5.26 13.49 -2.59
C ASN A 251 -6.49 14.38 -2.51
N VAL A 252 -6.35 15.56 -1.93
CA VAL A 252 -7.44 16.51 -1.73
C VAL A 252 -7.06 17.89 -2.26
N ASP A 253 -8.03 18.58 -2.88
CA ASP A 253 -7.91 19.96 -3.37
C ASP A 253 -8.79 20.88 -2.51
N VAL A 254 -8.28 21.21 -1.31
CA VAL A 254 -8.97 22.04 -0.32
C VAL A 254 -8.02 23.12 0.18
N LEU A 255 -8.20 24.37 -0.25
CA LEU A 255 -7.29 25.47 0.04
C LEU A 255 -5.83 25.14 -0.34
N GLY A 256 -5.67 24.45 -1.48
CA GLY A 256 -4.44 23.87 -2.00
C GLY A 256 -4.56 22.37 -2.25
N SER A 257 -3.61 21.80 -3.00
CA SER A 257 -3.51 20.37 -3.27
C SER A 257 -2.61 19.71 -2.25
N TYR A 258 -3.14 18.73 -1.51
CA TYR A 258 -2.43 18.06 -0.44
C TYR A 258 -2.56 16.54 -0.55
N ALA A 259 -1.45 15.84 -0.34
CA ALA A 259 -1.48 14.45 0.05
C ALA A 259 -1.92 14.37 1.52
N THR A 260 -2.96 13.60 1.78
CA THR A 260 -3.51 13.41 3.13
C THR A 260 -3.55 11.94 3.49
N GLN A 261 -3.66 11.63 4.78
CA GLN A 261 -3.75 10.27 5.29
C GLN A 261 -4.82 10.17 6.38
N MET A 262 -5.39 8.96 6.50
CA MET A 262 -6.37 8.64 7.55
C MET A 262 -6.32 7.15 7.85
N ASP A 263 -6.55 6.80 9.13
CA ASP A 263 -6.71 5.42 9.53
C ASP A 263 -8.15 4.94 9.28
N TYR A 264 -8.26 3.74 8.73
CA TYR A 264 -9.51 3.04 8.43
C TYR A 264 -9.54 1.67 9.12
N TYR A 265 -10.73 1.12 9.21
CA TYR A 265 -10.97 -0.28 9.53
C TYR A 265 -11.99 -0.88 8.57
N LEU A 266 -11.99 -2.21 8.44
CA LEU A 266 -13.06 -2.95 7.79
C LEU A 266 -14.17 -3.23 8.79
N ASP A 267 -15.41 -2.86 8.46
CA ASP A 267 -16.56 -3.25 9.24
C ASP A 267 -16.99 -4.70 8.94
N GLU A 268 -17.99 -5.21 9.65
CA GLU A 268 -18.50 -6.57 9.46
C GLU A 268 -19.04 -6.84 8.04
N ALA A 269 -19.42 -5.79 7.30
CA ALA A 269 -19.88 -5.88 5.92
C ALA A 269 -18.73 -5.79 4.89
N GLY A 270 -17.48 -5.60 5.34
CA GLY A 270 -16.31 -5.42 4.49
C GLY A 270 -16.19 -4.04 3.86
N LYS A 271 -16.71 -3.01 4.53
CA LYS A 271 -16.56 -1.62 4.09
C LYS A 271 -15.39 -0.96 4.82
N LEU A 272 -14.66 -0.12 4.09
CA LEU A 272 -13.65 0.76 4.66
C LEU A 272 -14.33 1.91 5.40
N VAL A 273 -14.20 1.95 6.72
CA VAL A 273 -14.79 2.95 7.60
C VAL A 273 -13.68 3.81 8.19
N PRO A 274 -13.73 5.16 8.05
CA PRO A 274 -12.73 6.05 8.62
C PRO A 274 -12.79 6.06 10.15
N GLN A 275 -11.63 6.07 10.80
CA GLN A 275 -11.52 6.12 12.26
C GLN A 275 -11.56 7.56 12.81
N SER A 276 -11.46 8.57 11.96
CA SER A 276 -11.56 9.98 12.32
C SER A 276 -12.45 10.74 11.35
N LYS A 277 -12.75 12.00 11.67
CA LYS A 277 -13.56 12.87 10.81
C LYS A 277 -12.72 13.68 9.82
N ALA A 278 -11.40 13.73 10.01
CA ALA A 278 -10.54 14.58 9.22
C ALA A 278 -9.30 13.81 8.72
N PHE A 279 -8.98 14.02 7.46
CA PHE A 279 -7.76 13.60 6.81
C PHE A 279 -6.60 14.50 7.26
N GLN A 280 -5.50 13.92 7.69
CA GLN A 280 -4.30 14.64 8.12
C GLN A 280 -3.42 14.94 6.92
N VAL A 281 -3.00 16.20 6.74
CA VAL A 281 -2.05 16.58 5.70
C VAL A 281 -0.68 15.98 6.01
N VAL A 282 -0.12 15.24 5.05
CA VAL A 282 1.20 14.61 5.19
C VAL A 282 2.28 15.71 5.29
N ASN A 283 3.23 15.52 6.20
CA ASN A 283 4.34 16.46 6.45
C ASN A 283 3.94 17.90 6.85
N SER A 284 2.70 18.10 7.34
CA SER A 284 2.22 19.42 7.78
C SER A 284 3.03 20.05 8.92
N TYR A 285 3.87 19.29 9.59
CA TYR A 285 4.71 19.76 10.70
C TYR A 285 6.17 20.07 10.29
N GLU A 286 6.73 19.31 9.36
CA GLU A 286 8.16 19.41 9.00
C GLU A 286 8.38 20.28 7.77
N ASN A 287 7.49 20.20 6.77
CA ASN A 287 7.59 20.89 5.49
C ASN A 287 6.27 21.62 5.15
N ALA A 288 5.65 22.26 6.15
CA ALA A 288 4.39 22.96 5.95
C ALA A 288 4.52 24.07 4.92
N PHE A 289 3.59 24.12 3.97
CA PHE A 289 3.41 25.27 3.12
C PHE A 289 2.56 26.33 3.84
N TYR A 290 3.13 27.52 4.06
CA TYR A 290 2.44 28.62 4.73
C TYR A 290 1.91 29.60 3.71
N MET A 291 0.60 29.90 3.80
CA MET A 291 -0.09 30.94 3.08
C MET A 291 -0.20 32.20 3.95
N THR A 292 -0.19 33.39 3.35
CA THR A 292 -0.36 34.66 4.04
C THR A 292 -1.71 35.26 3.71
N THR A 293 -2.48 35.67 4.70
CA THR A 293 -3.78 36.30 4.46
C THR A 293 -3.61 37.69 3.82
N THR A 294 -4.35 37.96 2.74
CA THR A 294 -4.44 39.24 2.04
C THR A 294 -5.68 40.07 2.43
N LYS A 295 -6.66 39.40 3.03
CA LYS A 295 -7.90 39.94 3.62
C LYS A 295 -8.09 39.44 5.02
N GLU A 296 -8.98 40.04 5.81
CA GLU A 296 -9.46 39.47 7.06
C GLU A 296 -10.13 38.12 6.75
N LEU A 297 -9.62 37.04 7.34
CA LEU A 297 -10.08 35.66 7.09
C LEU A 297 -11.06 35.24 8.18
N PRO A 298 -12.32 34.95 7.86
CA PRO A 298 -13.28 34.39 8.82
C PRO A 298 -12.89 32.95 9.19
N VAL A 299 -12.82 32.69 10.49
CA VAL A 299 -12.38 31.40 11.05
C VAL A 299 -13.15 31.06 12.33
N VAL A 300 -13.03 29.79 12.77
CA VAL A 300 -13.50 29.36 14.09
C VAL A 300 -12.27 28.93 14.90
N ILE A 301 -12.07 29.50 16.07
CA ILE A 301 -10.96 29.16 16.98
C ILE A 301 -11.57 28.84 18.35
N GLY A 302 -11.29 27.63 18.87
CA GLY A 302 -11.85 27.19 20.14
C GLY A 302 -13.38 27.09 20.15
N GLY A 303 -14.02 26.96 19.01
CA GLY A 303 -15.48 26.92 18.85
C GLY A 303 -16.14 28.29 18.73
N GLU A 304 -15.37 29.39 18.72
CA GLU A 304 -15.89 30.76 18.57
C GLU A 304 -15.55 31.32 17.19
N GLU A 305 -16.53 31.92 16.51
CA GLU A 305 -16.34 32.66 15.27
C GLU A 305 -15.49 33.91 15.50
N THR A 306 -14.47 34.10 14.69
CA THR A 306 -13.56 35.24 14.75
C THR A 306 -12.98 35.54 13.38
N THR A 307 -12.08 36.52 13.27
CA THR A 307 -11.34 36.81 12.03
C THR A 307 -9.84 36.83 12.32
N LEU A 308 -9.05 36.28 11.38
CA LEU A 308 -7.60 36.49 11.38
C LEU A 308 -7.27 37.76 10.61
N PRO A 309 -6.38 38.63 11.13
CA PRO A 309 -6.00 39.87 10.46
C PRO A 309 -5.16 39.59 9.20
N VAL A 310 -5.14 40.57 8.29
CA VAL A 310 -4.26 40.59 7.12
C VAL A 310 -2.80 40.41 7.54
N GLY A 311 -2.06 39.61 6.80
CA GLY A 311 -0.65 39.29 7.10
C GLY A 311 -0.47 38.10 8.02
N THR A 312 -1.54 37.45 8.46
CA THR A 312 -1.42 36.20 9.24
C THR A 312 -0.90 35.08 8.35
N ARG A 313 0.14 34.37 8.81
CA ARG A 313 0.68 33.19 8.13
C ARG A 313 0.14 31.92 8.76
N LEU A 314 -0.42 31.04 7.95
CA LEU A 314 -1.00 29.78 8.37
C LEU A 314 -0.74 28.67 7.37
N CYS A 315 -0.84 27.41 7.83
CA CYS A 315 -0.80 26.21 6.97
C CYS A 315 -2.02 25.33 7.25
N ILE A 316 -2.48 24.60 6.22
CA ILE A 316 -3.51 23.59 6.39
C ILE A 316 -2.86 22.34 7.01
N VAL A 317 -3.48 21.79 8.03
CA VAL A 317 -2.98 20.60 8.75
C VAL A 317 -3.92 19.40 8.62
N ALA A 318 -5.20 19.63 8.32
CA ALA A 318 -6.18 18.56 8.08
C ALA A 318 -7.39 19.12 7.33
N THR A 319 -8.25 18.23 6.81
CA THR A 319 -9.57 18.60 6.26
C THR A 319 -10.54 17.43 6.41
N ASP A 320 -11.84 17.72 6.57
CA ASP A 320 -12.90 16.72 6.47
C ASP A 320 -13.26 16.40 5.01
N ASN A 321 -12.71 17.16 4.05
CA ASN A 321 -13.05 17.13 2.63
C ASN A 321 -14.53 17.30 2.32
N GLN A 322 -15.29 17.95 3.23
CA GLN A 322 -16.74 18.16 3.15
C GLN A 322 -17.15 19.60 3.49
N GLY A 323 -16.22 20.46 3.84
CA GLY A 323 -16.50 21.87 4.15
C GLY A 323 -15.67 22.47 5.27
N ILE A 324 -14.80 21.71 5.92
CA ILE A 324 -13.93 22.20 6.99
C ILE A 324 -12.47 21.88 6.67
N ALA A 325 -11.64 22.91 6.66
CA ALA A 325 -10.18 22.80 6.66
C ALA A 325 -9.64 23.27 8.01
N TYR A 326 -8.78 22.46 8.61
CA TYR A 326 -8.12 22.77 9.86
C TYR A 326 -6.78 23.42 9.57
N PHE A 327 -6.51 24.55 10.23
CA PHE A 327 -5.26 25.27 10.03
C PHE A 327 -4.48 25.45 11.33
N ARG A 328 -3.20 25.77 11.20
CA ARG A 328 -2.32 26.20 12.28
C ARG A 328 -1.62 27.51 11.93
N ILE A 329 -1.57 28.44 12.88
CA ILE A 329 -0.87 29.71 12.73
C ILE A 329 0.65 29.51 12.93
N GLU A 330 1.46 30.06 12.01
CA GLU A 330 2.92 29.95 12.06
C GLU A 330 3.50 30.45 13.38
N GLY A 331 4.46 29.71 13.91
CA GLY A 331 5.15 30.06 15.15
C GLY A 331 4.32 29.91 16.43
N THR A 332 3.08 29.40 16.33
CA THR A 332 2.20 29.18 17.46
C THR A 332 1.74 27.72 17.53
N LYS A 333 1.00 27.39 18.61
CA LYS A 333 0.24 26.13 18.70
C LYS A 333 -1.27 26.36 18.45
N GLN A 334 -1.62 27.55 17.99
CA GLN A 334 -3.02 27.89 17.78
C GLN A 334 -3.50 27.27 16.48
N GLU A 335 -4.57 26.50 16.60
CA GLU A 335 -5.27 25.83 15.49
C GLU A 335 -6.71 26.35 15.44
N GLY A 336 -7.33 26.23 14.28
CA GLY A 336 -8.72 26.63 14.07
C GLY A 336 -9.27 25.99 12.80
N GLU A 337 -10.47 26.40 12.44
CA GLU A 337 -11.23 25.88 11.29
C GLU A 337 -11.52 27.00 10.31
N ILE A 338 -11.36 26.69 9.01
CA ILE A 338 -11.85 27.51 7.90
C ILE A 338 -13.01 26.73 7.28
N HIS A 339 -14.18 27.34 7.27
CA HIS A 339 -15.34 26.77 6.59
C HIS A 339 -15.32 27.17 5.13
N TYR A 340 -15.38 26.20 4.24
CA TYR A 340 -15.33 26.41 2.80
C TYR A 340 -16.49 25.70 2.08
N THR A 341 -16.70 26.07 0.84
CA THR A 341 -17.57 25.38 -0.12
C THR A 341 -16.78 25.12 -1.39
N THR A 342 -17.10 24.02 -2.07
CA THR A 342 -16.59 23.69 -3.41
C THR A 342 -17.71 23.84 -4.43
N SER A 343 -17.37 24.12 -5.68
CA SER A 343 -18.30 24.15 -6.81
C SER A 343 -17.81 23.19 -7.89
N GLU A 344 -18.71 22.50 -8.56
CA GLU A 344 -18.36 21.69 -9.74
C GLU A 344 -17.99 22.55 -10.96
N GLU A 345 -18.39 23.84 -10.98
CA GLU A 345 -18.17 24.75 -12.10
C GLU A 345 -16.93 25.63 -11.94
N GLU A 346 -16.42 25.81 -10.71
CA GLU A 346 -15.28 26.67 -10.40
C GLU A 346 -14.18 25.85 -9.72
N TRP A 347 -12.97 25.99 -10.23
CA TRP A 347 -11.80 25.37 -9.64
C TRP A 347 -11.40 26.07 -8.33
N GLY A 348 -11.11 25.31 -7.27
CA GLY A 348 -10.75 25.83 -5.95
C GLY A 348 -11.93 25.86 -4.97
N CYS A 349 -11.72 26.58 -3.89
CA CYS A 349 -12.68 26.69 -2.80
C CYS A 349 -13.21 28.13 -2.65
N SER A 350 -14.39 28.28 -2.06
CA SER A 350 -14.94 29.56 -1.65
C SER A 350 -15.12 29.64 -0.15
N ILE A 351 -14.73 30.76 0.46
CA ILE A 351 -14.92 31.07 1.88
C ILE A 351 -15.95 32.19 1.95
N GLN A 352 -17.12 31.92 2.52
CA GLN A 352 -18.26 32.87 2.54
C GLN A 352 -18.62 33.42 1.14
N GLY A 353 -18.49 32.59 0.10
CA GLY A 353 -18.82 32.97 -1.30
C GLY A 353 -17.75 33.80 -2.02
N ILE A 354 -16.57 33.97 -1.44
CA ILE A 354 -15.41 34.61 -2.04
C ILE A 354 -14.34 33.53 -2.30
N SER A 355 -13.72 33.58 -3.48
CA SER A 355 -12.64 32.62 -3.83
C SER A 355 -11.51 32.65 -2.78
N ASP A 356 -11.01 31.49 -2.43
CA ASP A 356 -9.87 31.31 -1.52
C ASP A 356 -8.61 32.04 -2.03
N MET A 357 -8.42 32.11 -3.36
CA MET A 357 -7.33 32.87 -4.00
C MET A 357 -7.37 34.38 -3.69
N GLU A 358 -8.51 34.92 -3.26
CA GLU A 358 -8.59 36.30 -2.81
C GLU A 358 -8.20 36.51 -1.37
N TYR A 359 -8.27 35.46 -0.54
CA TYR A 359 -7.91 35.52 0.88
C TYR A 359 -6.42 35.32 1.14
N PHE A 360 -5.70 34.69 0.21
CA PHE A 360 -4.30 34.32 0.39
C PHE A 360 -3.40 34.90 -0.72
N ASP A 361 -2.16 35.16 -0.37
CA ASP A 361 -1.11 35.61 -1.30
C ASP A 361 -0.78 34.53 -2.36
N MET A 362 -0.87 33.26 -1.97
CA MET A 362 -0.73 32.11 -2.83
C MET A 362 -1.44 30.92 -2.22
N VAL A 363 -2.23 30.18 -3.01
CA VAL A 363 -2.81 28.90 -2.65
C VAL A 363 -2.07 27.81 -3.44
N PRO A 364 -1.52 26.76 -2.78
CA PRO A 364 -0.64 25.78 -3.42
C PRO A 364 -1.41 24.70 -4.18
N TYR A 365 -2.21 25.09 -5.16
CA TYR A 365 -2.85 24.12 -6.04
C TYR A 365 -1.83 23.51 -7.01
N ALA A 366 -1.85 22.17 -7.14
CA ALA A 366 -1.13 21.47 -8.18
C ALA A 366 -1.85 21.71 -9.52
N GLY A 367 -1.10 22.19 -10.53
CA GLY A 367 -1.58 22.44 -11.90
C GLY A 367 -1.22 21.32 -12.85
#